data_120a55f0a2686e26bfb2de44e59734cf
#
_entry.id   120a55f0a2686e26bfb2de44e59734cf
#
_cell.length_a   1.000
_cell.length_b   1.000
_cell.length_c   1.000
_cell.angle_alpha   90.00
_cell.angle_beta   90.00
_cell.angle_gamma   90.00
#
_symmetry.space_group_name_H-M   'P 1'
#
loop_
_entity.id
_entity.type
_entity.pdbx_description
1 polymer ?
#
loop_
_entity_poly.entity_id
_entity_poly.type
_entity_poly.pdbx_seq_one_letter_code
_entity_poly.pdbx_strand_id
1 'polypeptide(L)' 'MASTPAQAVTGEPVNAPLAGTVVKVLVQPGQVVAEGEAMIILEAMKMETSISAPNAGTIVAVKVQGGDSCTVGDVLVMLA' A
#
# COMPACT_ATOMS: atom_id res chain seq x y z
N MET A 1 -19.73 -20.59 3.25
CA MET A 1 -19.46 -20.10 2.99
C MET A 1 -19.27 -19.35 3.07
N ALA A 2 -19.38 -19.07 3.15
CA ALA A 2 -19.26 -18.34 3.07
C ALA A 2 -18.83 -17.62 3.02
N SER A 3 -18.74 -17.41 3.01
CA SER A 3 -18.38 -16.67 2.80
C SER A 3 -17.85 -16.04 2.73
N THR A 4 -17.87 -15.97 2.74
CA THR A 4 -17.49 -15.24 2.54
C THR A 4 -16.85 -14.60 2.14
N PRO A 5 -17.07 -14.76 1.85
CA PRO A 5 -16.31 -14.11 1.08
C PRO A 5 -16.08 -12.89 1.08
N ALA A 6 -16.80 -12.53 1.30
CA ALA A 6 -16.70 -11.26 1.23
C ALA A 6 -15.46 -10.83 1.60
N GLN A 7 -15.22 -11.29 2.40
CA GLN A 7 -14.21 -10.84 2.76
C GLN A 7 -13.16 -10.97 2.00
N ALA A 8 -13.26 -11.82 1.48
CA ALA A 8 -12.20 -12.07 0.76
C ALA A 8 -11.78 -11.00 -0.02
N VAL A 9 -12.63 -10.46 -0.56
CA VAL A 9 -12.29 -9.52 -1.40
C VAL A 9 -11.81 -8.40 -0.81
N THR A 10 -11.99 -8.35 0.39
CA THR A 10 -11.74 -7.14 0.92
C THR A 10 -10.38 -7.11 1.30
N GLY A 11 -9.67 -6.35 1.00
CA GLY A 11 -8.45 -5.96 1.56
C GLY A 11 -8.67 -4.75 2.37
N GLU A 12 -7.69 -4.40 3.13
CA GLU A 12 -7.65 -3.17 3.82
C GLU A 12 -6.88 -2.19 2.97
N PRO A 13 -7.43 -1.05 2.61
CA PRO A 13 -6.68 -0.10 1.80
C PRO A 13 -5.60 0.57 2.64
N VAL A 14 -4.43 0.70 2.08
CA VAL A 14 -3.36 1.47 2.68
C VAL A 14 -3.30 2.77 1.92
N ASN A 15 -3.65 3.85 2.59
CA ASN A 15 -3.80 5.14 1.93
C ASN A 15 -2.57 6.01 2.11
N ALA A 16 -2.38 6.91 1.17
CA ALA A 16 -1.27 7.85 1.27
C ALA A 16 -1.54 8.84 2.39
N PRO A 17 -0.61 9.02 3.32
CA PRO A 17 -0.80 9.96 4.41
C PRO A 17 -0.49 11.40 3.99
N LEU A 18 0.12 11.57 2.84
CA LEU A 18 0.46 12.90 2.35
C LEU A 18 0.56 12.84 0.83
N ALA A 19 0.53 14.01 0.22
CA ALA A 19 0.65 14.12 -1.22
C ALA A 19 2.12 14.06 -1.62
N GLY A 20 2.41 13.37 -2.69
CA GLY A 20 3.78 13.25 -3.16
C GLY A 20 3.87 12.39 -4.39
N THR A 21 5.08 11.93 -4.69
CA THR A 21 5.34 11.09 -5.84
C THR A 21 5.86 9.75 -5.35
N VAL A 22 5.37 8.67 -5.93
CA VAL A 22 5.86 7.35 -5.60
C VAL A 22 7.25 7.20 -6.20
N VAL A 23 8.24 7.01 -5.34
CA VAL A 23 9.61 6.83 -5.79
C VAL A 23 9.85 5.38 -6.15
N LYS A 24 9.34 4.48 -5.31
CA LYS A 24 9.62 3.07 -5.50
C LYS A 24 8.55 2.25 -4.81
N VAL A 25 8.19 1.14 -5.42
CA VAL A 25 7.26 0.17 -4.84
C VAL A 25 8.11 -1.03 -4.43
N LEU A 26 8.05 -1.41 -3.17
CA LEU A 26 8.89 -2.46 -2.63
C LEU A 26 8.19 -3.80 -2.52
N VAL A 27 6.91 -3.85 -2.84
CA VAL A 27 6.10 -5.07 -2.71
C VAL A 27 5.38 -5.37 -4.01
N GLN A 28 4.83 -6.55 -4.10
CA GLN A 28 4.07 -6.95 -5.28
C GLN A 28 2.87 -7.78 -4.83
N PRO A 29 1.85 -7.93 -5.68
CA PRO A 29 0.67 -8.73 -5.31
C PRO A 29 1.09 -10.16 -4.97
N GLY A 30 0.50 -10.70 -3.92
CA GLY A 30 0.80 -12.03 -3.46
C GLY A 30 1.90 -12.09 -2.41
N GLN A 31 2.59 -10.99 -2.18
CA GLN A 31 3.67 -10.98 -1.21
C GLN A 31 3.13 -10.85 0.20
N VAL A 32 3.71 -11.57 1.13
CA VAL A 32 3.35 -11.47 2.53
C VAL A 32 4.24 -10.41 3.18
N VAL A 33 3.65 -9.52 3.94
CA VAL A 33 4.39 -8.47 4.63
C VAL A 33 4.10 -8.54 6.13
N ALA A 34 5.04 -8.05 6.91
CA ALA A 34 4.87 -7.95 8.35
C ALA A 34 4.42 -6.54 8.71
N GLU A 35 3.83 -6.39 9.87
CA GLU A 35 3.46 -5.07 10.35
C GLU A 35 4.71 -4.20 10.45
N GLY A 36 4.63 -2.99 9.94
CA GLY A 36 5.76 -2.07 9.95
C GLY A 36 6.73 -2.24 8.79
N GLU A 37 6.50 -3.24 7.94
CA GLU A 37 7.40 -3.44 6.81
C GLU A 37 7.15 -2.37 5.76
N ALA A 38 8.21 -1.77 5.23
CA ALA A 38 8.07 -0.71 4.24
C ALA A 38 7.52 -1.29 2.94
N MET A 39 6.50 -0.67 2.40
CA MET A 39 5.87 -1.13 1.18
C MET A 39 6.12 -0.19 0.01
N ILE A 40 6.11 1.10 0.26
CA ILE A 40 6.24 2.09 -0.79
C ILE A 40 7.07 3.25 -0.24
N ILE A 41 7.89 3.83 -1.09
CA ILE A 41 8.65 5.03 -0.75
C ILE A 41 8.01 6.18 -1.50
N LEU A 42 7.62 7.20 -0.77
CA LEU A 42 7.07 8.43 -1.34
C LEU A 42 8.06 9.56 -1.16
N GLU A 43 8.08 10.45 -2.12
CA GLU A 43 8.84 11.69 -1.98
C GLU A 43 7.87 12.85 -1.92
N ALA A 44 7.98 13.65 -0.88
CA ALA A 44 7.14 14.84 -0.73
C ALA A 44 7.99 15.92 -0.08
N MET A 45 7.94 17.12 -0.62
CA MET A 45 8.66 18.26 -0.05
C MET A 45 10.15 17.97 0.09
N LYS A 46 10.71 17.28 -0.90
CA LYS A 46 12.14 16.93 -0.96
C LYS A 46 12.57 15.95 0.12
N MET A 47 11.62 15.26 0.73
CA MET A 47 11.91 14.24 1.73
C MET A 47 11.29 12.93 1.30
N GLU A 48 11.96 11.84 1.58
CA GLU A 48 11.43 10.51 1.30
C GLU A 48 10.80 9.96 2.56
N THR A 49 9.64 9.37 2.40
CA THR A 49 8.88 8.80 3.50
C THR A 49 8.50 7.37 3.11
N SER A 50 8.71 6.44 4.03
CA SER A 50 8.30 5.06 3.82
C SER A 50 6.86 4.88 4.27
N ILE A 51 6.07 4.22 3.45
CA ILE A 51 4.72 3.84 3.83
C ILE A 51 4.80 2.39 4.27
N SER A 52 4.49 2.16 5.54
CA SER A 52 4.65 0.85 6.14
C SER A 52 3.32 0.12 6.23
N ALA A 53 3.39 -1.19 6.29
CA ALA A 53 2.18 -1.99 6.44
C ALA A 53 1.58 -1.76 7.82
N PRO A 54 0.29 -1.44 7.91
CA PRO A 54 -0.34 -1.22 9.21
C PRO A 54 -0.53 -2.52 9.98
N ASN A 55 -0.59 -3.63 9.28
CA ASN A 55 -0.76 -4.95 9.87
C ASN A 55 -0.02 -5.96 9.03
N ALA A 56 0.31 -7.09 9.61
CA ALA A 56 0.84 -8.20 8.83
C ALA A 56 -0.27 -8.73 7.93
N GLY A 57 0.07 -9.11 6.75
CA GLY A 57 -0.91 -9.67 5.82
C GLY A 57 -0.31 -9.92 4.45
N THR A 58 -1.18 -10.14 3.49
CA THR A 58 -0.77 -10.42 2.11
C THR A 58 -1.19 -9.27 1.22
N ILE A 59 -0.31 -8.86 0.33
CA ILE A 59 -0.62 -7.81 -0.63
C ILE A 59 -1.61 -8.37 -1.64
N VAL A 60 -2.79 -7.76 -1.72
CA VAL A 60 -3.83 -8.17 -2.64
C VAL A 60 -3.63 -7.47 -3.98
N ALA A 61 -3.32 -6.19 -3.93
CA ALA A 61 -3.13 -5.41 -5.14
C ALA A 61 -2.26 -4.21 -4.85
N VAL A 62 -1.50 -3.78 -5.84
CA VAL A 62 -0.71 -2.56 -5.75
C VAL A 62 -1.32 -1.61 -6.76
N LYS A 63 -1.77 -0.46 -6.31
CA LYS A 63 -2.53 0.48 -7.13
C LYS A 63 -1.67 1.57 -7.77
N VAL A 64 -0.40 1.61 -7.43
CA VAL A 64 0.51 2.64 -7.93
C VAL A 64 1.82 2.00 -8.37
N GLN A 65 2.62 2.77 -9.08
CA GLN A 65 3.94 2.31 -9.48
C GLN A 65 4.90 3.48 -9.39
N GLY A 66 6.18 3.19 -9.51
CA GLY A 66 7.19 4.24 -9.40
C GLY A 66 6.94 5.32 -10.44
N GLY A 67 6.97 6.55 -10.00
CA GLY A 67 6.71 7.70 -10.86
C GLY A 67 5.29 8.24 -10.77
N ASP A 68 4.38 7.51 -10.14
CA ASP A 68 3.01 7.98 -10.03
C ASP A 68 2.90 9.07 -8.97
N SER A 69 2.00 10.01 -9.20
CA SER A 69 1.69 11.02 -8.19
C SER A 69 0.55 10.51 -7.32
N CYS A 70 0.55 10.90 -6.07
CA CYS A 70 -0.55 10.57 -5.18
C CYS A 70 -0.93 11.76 -4.33
N THR A 71 -2.15 11.74 -3.81
CA THR A 71 -2.63 12.76 -2.90
C THR A 71 -3.08 12.08 -1.63
N VAL A 72 -3.32 12.88 -0.60
CA VAL A 72 -3.76 12.33 0.68
C VAL A 72 -5.05 11.54 0.47
N GLY A 73 -5.05 10.34 0.99
CA GLY A 73 -6.22 9.46 0.88
C GLY A 73 -6.22 8.52 -0.30
N ASP A 74 -5.30 8.71 -1.25
CA ASP A 74 -5.24 7.78 -2.39
C ASP A 74 -4.85 6.40 -1.91
N VAL A 75 -5.49 5.38 -2.45
CA VAL A 75 -5.17 4.01 -2.08
C VAL A 75 -3.91 3.60 -2.82
N LEU A 76 -2.90 3.21 -2.07
CA LEU A 76 -1.63 2.80 -2.65
C LEU A 76 -1.57 1.29 -2.82
N VAL A 77 -2.03 0.56 -1.82
CA VAL A 77 -1.94 -0.88 -1.78
C VAL A 77 -3.18 -1.41 -1.09
N MET A 78 -3.63 -2.59 -1.48
CA MET A 78 -4.67 -3.31 -0.76
C MET A 78 -4.01 -4.46 -0.03
N LEU A 79 -4.29 -4.58 1.26
CA LEU A 79 -3.67 -5.55 2.13
C LEU A 79 -4.75 -6.47 2.72
N ALA A 80 -4.55 -7.74 2.67
CA ALA A 80 -5.52 -8.70 3.22
C ALA A 80 -5.00 -9.41 4.45
#